data_56c7b4d74daebbba31c752057e387455
#
_entry.id   56c7b4d74daebbba31c752057e387455
#
_cell.length_a   1.000
_cell.length_b   1.000
_cell.length_c   1.000
_cell.angle_alpha   90.00
_cell.angle_beta   90.00
_cell.angle_gamma   90.00
#
_symmetry.space_group_name_H-M   'P 1'
#
loop_
_entity.id
_entity.type
_entity.pdbx_description
1 polymer ?
#
loop_
_entity_poly.entity_id
_entity_poly.type
_entity_poly.pdbx_seq_one_letter_code
_entity_poly.pdbx_strand_id
1 'polypeptide(L)'
;MMHFHHRKFVRRESLDIVDRILEGMRFERGMDLGCGDGFYCEPLLRYVKELYCVDADGESVELVRSRYGDKVKAVKAFAEELPFEDSSFDLVFMANSFHDFDRERAKAEVDRVIKPNGYVAVYDWKKDYLTFGPPPWIRMSEEDYLRTFSGYELVRSLDFGHHYALLLRKTKG
;
A
#
# COMPACT_ATOMS: atom_id res chain seq x y z
N MET A 1 -4.88 23.85 8.78
CA MET A 1 -5.65 24.38 7.65
C MET A 1 -5.05 23.97 6.31
N MET A 2 -3.78 24.28 6.06
CA MET A 2 -3.10 23.86 4.84
C MET A 2 -3.06 22.35 4.69
N HIS A 3 -2.91 21.61 5.78
CA HIS A 3 -2.96 20.15 5.77
C HIS A 3 -4.28 19.61 5.26
N PHE A 4 -5.39 20.27 5.60
CA PHE A 4 -6.71 19.84 5.18
C PHE A 4 -6.89 19.93 3.67
N HIS A 5 -6.46 21.03 3.04
CA HIS A 5 -6.55 21.22 1.60
C HIS A 5 -5.65 20.24 0.84
N HIS A 6 -4.43 20.06 1.30
CA HIS A 6 -3.51 19.11 0.73
C HIS A 6 -4.06 17.67 0.83
N ARG A 7 -4.61 17.33 1.99
CA ARG A 7 -5.21 16.02 2.22
C ARG A 7 -6.39 15.76 1.28
N LYS A 8 -7.23 16.77 1.04
CA LYS A 8 -8.34 16.67 0.09
C LYS A 8 -7.86 16.43 -1.35
N PHE A 9 -6.84 17.14 -1.77
CA PHE A 9 -6.25 17.00 -3.09
C PHE A 9 -5.68 15.60 -3.30
N VAL A 10 -4.88 15.13 -2.35
CA VAL A 10 -4.29 13.80 -2.38
C VAL A 10 -5.40 12.73 -2.37
N ARG A 11 -6.47 12.94 -1.62
CA ARG A 11 -7.59 12.01 -1.57
C ARG A 11 -8.28 11.82 -2.91
N ARG A 12 -8.55 12.90 -3.62
CA ARG A 12 -9.16 12.81 -4.94
C ARG A 12 -8.32 11.99 -5.91
N GLU A 13 -7.05 12.30 -5.94
CA GLU A 13 -6.09 11.61 -6.78
C GLU A 13 -5.93 10.15 -6.37
N SER A 14 -5.99 9.88 -5.06
CA SER A 14 -5.88 8.53 -4.52
C SER A 14 -7.02 7.61 -4.94
N LEU A 15 -8.24 8.15 -5.07
CA LEU A 15 -9.36 7.35 -5.57
C LEU A 15 -9.11 6.93 -7.02
N ASP A 16 -8.63 7.86 -7.83
CA ASP A 16 -8.25 7.58 -9.21
C ASP A 16 -7.10 6.60 -9.31
N ILE A 17 -6.14 6.70 -8.39
CA ILE A 17 -4.93 5.88 -8.48
C ILE A 17 -5.24 4.39 -8.31
N VAL A 18 -6.11 4.03 -7.39
CA VAL A 18 -6.48 2.61 -7.22
C VAL A 18 -7.10 2.09 -8.51
N ASP A 19 -8.02 2.85 -9.12
CA ASP A 19 -8.64 2.47 -10.38
C ASP A 19 -7.63 2.35 -11.51
N ARG A 20 -6.67 3.25 -11.55
CA ARG A 20 -5.66 3.27 -12.62
C ARG A 20 -4.63 2.18 -12.46
N ILE A 21 -4.15 1.95 -11.24
CA ILE A 21 -3.10 0.96 -11.00
C ILE A 21 -3.62 -0.48 -11.07
N LEU A 22 -4.87 -0.70 -10.70
CA LEU A 22 -5.48 -2.04 -10.64
C LEU A 22 -6.49 -2.30 -11.77
N GLU A 23 -6.54 -1.43 -12.78
CA GLU A 23 -7.48 -1.57 -13.90
C GLU A 23 -7.45 -2.97 -14.51
N GLY A 24 -8.63 -3.57 -14.66
CA GLY A 24 -8.78 -4.89 -15.26
C GLY A 24 -8.43 -6.05 -14.36
N MET A 25 -8.09 -5.80 -13.10
CA MET A 25 -7.63 -6.84 -12.18
C MET A 25 -8.68 -7.18 -11.13
N ARG A 26 -8.57 -8.38 -10.56
CA ARG A 26 -9.41 -8.87 -9.46
C ARG A 26 -8.56 -9.72 -8.54
N PHE A 27 -8.78 -9.57 -7.24
CA PHE A 27 -8.01 -10.28 -6.22
C PHE A 27 -8.93 -10.95 -5.22
N GLU A 28 -8.63 -12.17 -4.84
CA GLU A 28 -9.38 -12.89 -3.81
C GLU A 28 -9.09 -12.32 -2.42
N ARG A 29 -7.82 -12.11 -2.11
CA ARG A 29 -7.40 -11.63 -0.80
C ARG A 29 -6.31 -10.58 -0.95
N GLY A 30 -6.61 -9.39 -0.47
CA GLY A 30 -5.67 -8.26 -0.53
C GLY A 30 -5.48 -7.61 0.83
N MET A 31 -4.36 -6.91 0.96
CA MET A 31 -3.99 -6.20 2.18
C MET A 31 -3.68 -4.74 1.86
N ASP A 32 -4.24 -3.83 2.66
CA ASP A 32 -3.82 -2.43 2.71
C ASP A 32 -2.88 -2.31 3.91
N LEU A 33 -1.58 -2.32 3.65
CA LEU A 33 -0.55 -2.36 4.69
C LEU A 33 -0.11 -0.94 5.05
N GLY A 34 -0.29 -0.59 6.30
CA GLY A 34 -0.13 0.78 6.77
C GLY A 34 -1.35 1.60 6.40
N CYS A 35 -2.52 1.05 6.64
CA CYS A 35 -3.79 1.58 6.11
C CYS A 35 -4.25 2.90 6.75
N GLY A 36 -3.68 3.29 7.88
CA GLY A 36 -4.12 4.46 8.60
C GLY A 36 -5.61 4.40 8.91
N ASP A 37 -6.34 5.46 8.60
CA ASP A 37 -7.79 5.54 8.85
C ASP A 37 -8.63 4.79 7.82
N GLY A 38 -8.01 4.04 6.92
CA GLY A 38 -8.71 3.23 5.93
C GLY A 38 -9.16 3.98 4.70
N PHE A 39 -8.47 5.06 4.37
CA PHE A 39 -8.84 5.93 3.26
C PHE A 39 -8.96 5.17 1.93
N TYR A 40 -8.05 4.20 1.70
CA TYR A 40 -8.04 3.43 0.45
C TYR A 40 -8.90 2.18 0.48
N CYS A 41 -9.52 1.85 1.61
CA CYS A 41 -10.34 0.65 1.73
C CYS A 41 -11.51 0.66 0.76
N GLU A 42 -12.20 1.79 0.63
CA GLU A 42 -13.35 1.88 -0.26
C GLU A 42 -12.99 1.60 -1.73
N PRO A 43 -12.00 2.29 -2.33
CA PRO A 43 -11.63 1.98 -3.70
C PRO A 43 -11.04 0.57 -3.85
N LEU A 44 -10.30 0.06 -2.85
CA LEU A 44 -9.74 -1.29 -2.92
C LEU A 44 -10.82 -2.37 -2.92
N LEU A 45 -11.95 -2.14 -2.24
CA LEU A 45 -13.06 -3.11 -2.21
C LEU A 45 -13.65 -3.39 -3.60
N ARG A 46 -13.42 -2.51 -4.56
CA ARG A 46 -13.85 -2.75 -5.94
C ARG A 46 -13.02 -3.82 -6.65
N TYR A 47 -11.83 -4.09 -6.15
CA TYR A 47 -10.85 -5.01 -6.78
C TYR A 47 -10.53 -6.23 -5.93
N VAL A 48 -10.82 -6.17 -4.64
CA VAL A 48 -10.43 -7.20 -3.67
C VAL A 48 -11.68 -7.75 -3.00
N LYS A 49 -11.84 -9.06 -3.06
CA LYS A 49 -13.00 -9.73 -2.44
C LYS A 49 -12.90 -9.73 -0.91
N GLU A 50 -11.75 -10.12 -0.38
CA GLU A 50 -11.50 -10.18 1.05
C GLU A 50 -10.34 -9.24 1.39
N LEU A 51 -10.68 -8.06 1.90
CA LEU A 51 -9.71 -7.00 2.18
C LEU A 51 -9.34 -6.94 3.65
N TYR A 52 -8.04 -6.96 3.91
CA TYR A 52 -7.46 -6.74 5.25
C TYR A 52 -6.85 -5.35 5.28
N CYS A 53 -7.16 -4.59 6.33
CA CYS A 53 -6.53 -3.29 6.57
C CYS A 53 -5.67 -3.43 7.81
N VAL A 54 -4.37 -3.22 7.65
CA VAL A 54 -3.38 -3.50 8.68
C VAL A 54 -2.63 -2.23 9.04
N ASP A 55 -2.56 -1.94 10.32
CA ASP A 55 -1.79 -0.80 10.84
C ASP A 55 -1.30 -1.10 12.25
N ALA A 56 -0.17 -0.55 12.61
CA ALA A 56 0.38 -0.68 13.95
C ALA A 56 -0.35 0.19 14.96
N ASP A 57 -1.05 1.24 14.51
CA ASP A 57 -1.78 2.16 15.36
C ASP A 57 -3.18 1.64 15.68
N GLY A 58 -3.42 1.33 16.95
CA GLY A 58 -4.71 0.81 17.39
C GLY A 58 -5.88 1.73 17.15
N GLU A 59 -5.70 3.04 17.23
CA GLU A 59 -6.77 4.01 16.95
C GLU A 59 -7.17 3.97 15.49
N SER A 60 -6.21 3.87 14.58
CA SER A 60 -6.46 3.73 13.15
C SER A 60 -7.26 2.47 12.86
N VAL A 61 -6.88 1.35 13.47
CA VAL A 61 -7.58 0.07 13.31
C VAL A 61 -9.03 0.17 13.77
N GLU A 62 -9.27 0.82 14.91
CA GLU A 62 -10.64 1.01 15.41
C GLU A 62 -11.47 1.91 14.51
N LEU A 63 -10.88 2.94 13.91
CA LEU A 63 -11.56 3.80 12.95
C LEU A 63 -12.00 3.00 11.72
N VAL A 64 -11.15 2.12 11.23
CA VAL A 64 -11.47 1.25 10.09
C VAL A 64 -12.63 0.31 10.46
N ARG A 65 -12.56 -0.32 11.62
CA ARG A 65 -13.65 -1.19 12.09
C ARG A 65 -14.98 -0.45 12.18
N SER A 66 -14.94 0.75 12.75
CA SER A 66 -16.12 1.59 12.92
C SER A 66 -16.72 1.99 11.58
N ARG A 67 -15.90 2.32 10.61
CA ARG A 67 -16.34 2.82 9.30
C ARG A 67 -16.84 1.71 8.38
N TYR A 68 -16.16 0.57 8.35
CA TYR A 68 -16.39 -0.48 7.36
C TYR A 68 -17.07 -1.74 7.90
N GLY A 69 -17.05 -1.94 9.22
CA GLY A 69 -17.66 -3.12 9.82
C GLY A 69 -17.13 -4.42 9.21
N ASP A 70 -18.03 -5.28 8.79
CA ASP A 70 -17.69 -6.60 8.23
C ASP A 70 -17.14 -6.55 6.80
N LYS A 71 -17.17 -5.41 6.15
CA LYS A 71 -16.67 -5.26 4.77
C LYS A 71 -15.15 -5.39 4.69
N VAL A 72 -14.47 -5.12 5.78
CA VAL A 72 -13.01 -5.09 5.86
C VAL A 72 -12.57 -5.78 7.15
N LYS A 73 -11.50 -6.54 7.09
CA LYS A 73 -10.89 -7.13 8.28
C LYS A 73 -9.76 -6.22 8.75
N ALA A 74 -10.00 -5.48 9.82
CA ALA A 74 -9.03 -4.53 10.38
C ALA A 74 -8.17 -5.24 11.41
N VAL A 75 -6.85 -5.19 11.24
CA VAL A 75 -5.89 -5.91 12.07
C VAL A 75 -4.79 -4.98 12.56
N LYS A 76 -4.56 -4.97 13.87
CA LYS A 76 -3.42 -4.24 14.44
C LYS A 76 -2.19 -5.12 14.36
N ALA A 77 -1.20 -4.70 13.56
CA ALA A 77 0.06 -5.42 13.44
C ALA A 77 1.13 -4.52 12.85
N PHE A 78 2.39 -4.83 13.12
CA PHE A 78 3.53 -4.20 12.49
C PHE A 78 3.82 -4.87 11.15
N ALA A 79 4.25 -4.07 10.16
CA ALA A 79 4.63 -4.59 8.85
C ALA A 79 5.79 -5.57 8.94
N GLU A 80 6.63 -5.41 9.96
CA GLU A 80 7.81 -6.24 10.21
C GLU A 80 7.49 -7.61 10.79
N GLU A 81 6.24 -7.82 11.21
CA GLU A 81 5.81 -9.09 11.83
C GLU A 81 4.31 -9.27 11.57
N LEU A 82 3.98 -9.81 10.41
CA LEU A 82 2.58 -9.95 9.99
C LEU A 82 1.97 -11.25 10.52
N PRO A 83 0.77 -11.18 11.13
CA PRO A 83 0.12 -12.36 11.71
C PRO A 83 -0.66 -13.16 10.66
N PHE A 84 -0.03 -13.44 9.53
CA PHE A 84 -0.65 -14.17 8.43
C PHE A 84 0.25 -15.30 7.97
N GLU A 85 -0.36 -16.32 7.37
CA GLU A 85 0.38 -17.46 6.86
C GLU A 85 1.14 -17.11 5.58
N ASP A 86 2.13 -17.94 5.25
CA ASP A 86 2.88 -17.83 4.00
C ASP A 86 1.92 -17.94 2.81
N SER A 87 2.21 -17.20 1.76
CA SER A 87 1.50 -17.31 0.48
C SER A 87 -0.03 -17.22 0.63
N SER A 88 -0.50 -16.23 1.38
CA SER A 88 -1.93 -16.08 1.68
C SER A 88 -2.58 -14.87 1.00
N PHE A 89 -1.81 -14.00 0.35
CA PHE A 89 -2.34 -12.80 -0.27
C PHE A 89 -2.00 -12.71 -1.75
N ASP A 90 -2.97 -12.25 -2.55
CA ASP A 90 -2.78 -11.98 -3.97
C ASP A 90 -2.27 -10.57 -4.22
N LEU A 91 -2.54 -9.64 -3.29
CA LEU A 91 -2.17 -8.23 -3.40
C LEU A 91 -1.78 -7.68 -2.04
N VAL A 92 -0.68 -6.94 -1.99
CA VAL A 92 -0.34 -6.06 -0.88
C VAL A 92 -0.23 -4.64 -1.45
N PHE A 93 -1.08 -3.74 -0.95
CA PHE A 93 -1.12 -2.34 -1.34
C PHE A 93 -0.52 -1.49 -0.22
N MET A 94 0.40 -0.60 -0.55
CA MET A 94 1.06 0.28 0.41
C MET A 94 1.07 1.70 -0.13
N ALA A 95 0.31 2.58 0.53
CA ALA A 95 0.22 3.98 0.14
C ALA A 95 0.88 4.85 1.23
N ASN A 96 1.96 5.52 0.87
CA ASN A 96 2.69 6.44 1.76
C ASN A 96 3.13 5.78 3.07
N SER A 97 3.42 4.50 3.06
CA SER A 97 3.68 3.75 4.29
C SER A 97 5.02 3.02 4.33
N PHE A 98 5.42 2.38 3.26
CA PHE A 98 6.59 1.50 3.28
C PHE A 98 7.87 2.22 3.70
N HIS A 99 8.04 3.49 3.34
CA HIS A 99 9.24 4.25 3.70
C HIS A 99 9.41 4.44 5.21
N ASP A 100 8.34 4.24 6.00
CA ASP A 100 8.38 4.33 7.47
C ASP A 100 8.68 3.00 8.16
N PHE A 101 8.70 1.90 7.41
CA PHE A 101 8.97 0.57 7.96
C PHE A 101 10.46 0.27 8.00
N ASP A 102 10.85 -0.72 8.81
CA ASP A 102 12.16 -1.36 8.68
C ASP A 102 12.16 -2.07 7.33
N ARG A 103 12.90 -1.52 6.39
CA ARG A 103 12.85 -1.92 4.97
C ARG A 103 13.09 -3.41 4.76
N GLU A 104 14.13 -3.95 5.37
CA GLU A 104 14.48 -5.36 5.20
C GLU A 104 13.45 -6.29 5.81
N ARG A 105 13.02 -5.99 7.02
CA ARG A 105 12.07 -6.84 7.75
C ARG A 105 10.68 -6.78 7.13
N ALA A 106 10.23 -5.60 6.75
CA ALA A 106 8.91 -5.43 6.11
C ALA A 106 8.91 -6.11 4.74
N LYS A 107 9.98 -5.94 3.97
CA LYS A 107 10.08 -6.60 2.66
C LYS A 107 10.05 -8.12 2.80
N ALA A 108 10.75 -8.66 3.78
CA ALA A 108 10.75 -10.09 4.04
C ALA A 108 9.35 -10.61 4.36
N GLU A 109 8.58 -9.85 5.16
CA GLU A 109 7.21 -10.23 5.52
C GLU A 109 6.25 -10.12 4.32
N VAL A 110 6.38 -9.06 3.51
CA VAL A 110 5.59 -8.92 2.29
C VAL A 110 5.85 -10.10 1.35
N ASP A 111 7.13 -10.44 1.13
CA ASP A 111 7.51 -11.59 0.31
C ASP A 111 6.90 -12.89 0.84
N ARG A 112 6.92 -13.08 2.14
CA ARG A 112 6.43 -14.30 2.77
C ARG A 112 4.93 -14.48 2.57
N VAL A 113 4.15 -13.39 2.76
CA VAL A 113 2.69 -13.49 2.72
C VAL A 113 2.11 -13.45 1.31
N ILE A 114 2.85 -12.95 0.34
CA ILE A 114 2.39 -12.89 -1.06
C ILE A 114 2.56 -14.25 -1.73
N LYS A 115 1.49 -14.67 -2.42
CA LYS A 115 1.49 -15.89 -3.24
C LYS A 115 2.43 -15.73 -4.44
N PRO A 116 2.97 -16.83 -4.98
CA PRO A 116 3.63 -16.78 -6.29
C PRO A 116 2.72 -16.11 -7.31
N ASN A 117 3.27 -15.22 -8.12
CA ASN A 117 2.53 -14.41 -9.10
C ASN A 117 1.58 -13.38 -8.49
N GLY A 118 1.64 -13.18 -7.18
CA GLY A 118 0.90 -12.10 -6.53
C GLY A 118 1.54 -10.74 -6.78
N TYR A 119 0.87 -9.68 -6.34
CA TYR A 119 1.22 -8.30 -6.68
C TYR A 119 1.48 -7.45 -5.46
N VAL A 120 2.41 -6.52 -5.63
CA VAL A 120 2.63 -5.40 -4.71
C VAL A 120 2.29 -4.13 -5.47
N ALA A 121 1.41 -3.31 -4.91
CA ALA A 121 1.08 -2.00 -5.45
C ALA A 121 1.57 -0.94 -4.46
N VAL A 122 2.33 0.02 -4.94
CA VAL A 122 2.92 1.08 -4.12
C VAL A 122 2.48 2.44 -4.64
N TYR A 123 2.11 3.32 -3.73
CA TYR A 123 1.86 4.73 -4.03
C TYR A 123 2.65 5.53 -3.01
N ASP A 124 3.60 6.33 -3.47
CA ASP A 124 4.50 7.04 -2.55
C ASP A 124 4.95 8.39 -3.10
N TRP A 125 5.51 9.20 -2.22
CA TRP A 125 5.99 10.54 -2.53
C TRP A 125 7.20 10.50 -3.44
N LYS A 126 7.20 11.38 -4.44
CA LYS A 126 8.41 11.60 -5.23
C LYS A 126 9.51 12.16 -4.35
N LYS A 127 10.71 11.66 -4.52
CA LYS A 127 11.86 12.02 -3.68
C LYS A 127 12.21 13.49 -3.79
N ASP A 128 12.02 14.08 -4.95
CA ASP A 128 12.35 15.48 -5.25
C ASP A 128 11.20 16.46 -5.05
N TYR A 129 10.01 15.99 -4.69
CA TYR A 129 8.88 16.88 -4.40
C TYR A 129 8.97 17.36 -2.95
N LEU A 130 9.30 18.63 -2.74
CA LEU A 130 9.68 19.14 -1.41
C LEU A 130 8.61 19.99 -0.71
N THR A 131 7.49 20.26 -1.36
CA THR A 131 6.47 21.16 -0.80
C THR A 131 5.72 20.55 0.38
N PHE A 132 5.38 19.27 0.30
CA PHE A 132 4.64 18.54 1.34
C PHE A 132 5.25 17.16 1.54
N GLY A 133 4.81 16.52 2.61
CA GLY A 133 5.13 15.12 2.87
C GLY A 133 6.37 14.92 3.72
N PRO A 134 6.87 13.69 3.81
CA PRO A 134 8.00 13.36 4.68
C PRO A 134 9.31 13.99 4.19
N PRO A 135 10.31 14.10 5.07
CA PRO A 135 11.62 14.62 4.67
C PRO A 135 12.22 13.79 3.52
N PRO A 136 12.98 14.44 2.61
CA PRO A 136 13.54 13.72 1.46
C PRO A 136 14.41 12.52 1.82
N TRP A 137 15.09 12.56 2.97
CA TRP A 137 16.02 11.48 3.35
C TRP A 137 15.34 10.17 3.74
N ILE A 138 14.03 10.18 4.04
CA ILE A 138 13.30 8.93 4.30
C ILE A 138 12.49 8.48 3.10
N ARG A 139 12.36 9.32 2.07
CA ARG A 139 11.62 8.96 0.86
C ARG A 139 12.36 7.94 0.02
N MET A 140 11.58 7.09 -0.64
CA MET A 140 12.10 6.11 -1.59
C MET A 140 11.75 6.54 -3.01
N SER A 141 12.72 6.47 -3.92
CA SER A 141 12.47 6.67 -5.35
C SER A 141 11.87 5.39 -5.95
N GLU A 142 11.39 5.50 -7.20
CA GLU A 142 10.93 4.32 -7.96
C GLU A 142 12.05 3.28 -8.04
N GLU A 143 13.28 3.73 -8.29
CA GLU A 143 14.45 2.84 -8.36
C GLU A 143 14.73 2.14 -7.04
N ASP A 144 14.54 2.84 -5.91
CA ASP A 144 14.69 2.24 -4.58
C ASP A 144 13.71 1.09 -4.38
N TYR A 145 12.46 1.26 -4.81
CA TYR A 145 11.46 0.20 -4.74
C TYR A 145 11.82 -0.98 -5.63
N LEU A 146 12.26 -0.71 -6.86
CA LEU A 146 12.64 -1.78 -7.79
C LEU A 146 13.83 -2.59 -7.28
N ARG A 147 14.79 -1.94 -6.64
CA ARG A 147 15.91 -2.65 -6.00
C ARG A 147 15.45 -3.45 -4.79
N THR A 148 14.61 -2.86 -3.96
CA THR A 148 14.12 -3.52 -2.75
C THR A 148 13.30 -4.76 -3.10
N PHE A 149 12.44 -4.66 -4.10
CA PHE A 149 11.60 -5.77 -4.55
C PHE A 149 12.22 -6.48 -5.75
N SER A 150 13.47 -6.93 -5.60
CA SER A 150 14.26 -7.52 -6.69
C SER A 150 13.68 -8.81 -7.28
N GLY A 151 12.86 -9.53 -6.57
CA GLY A 151 12.19 -10.74 -7.07
C GLY A 151 10.88 -10.46 -7.79
N TYR A 152 10.65 -9.20 -8.16
CA TYR A 152 9.40 -8.75 -8.78
C TYR A 152 9.68 -8.10 -10.13
N GLU A 153 8.70 -8.13 -11.03
CA GLU A 153 8.78 -7.38 -12.28
C GLU A 153 7.82 -6.20 -12.25
N LEU A 154 8.21 -5.10 -12.87
CA LEU A 154 7.37 -3.91 -12.99
C LEU A 154 6.32 -4.14 -14.06
N VAL A 155 5.03 -4.04 -13.67
CA VAL A 155 3.89 -4.24 -14.58
C VAL A 155 3.33 -2.89 -15.04
N ARG A 156 3.19 -1.94 -14.13
CA ARG A 156 2.68 -0.58 -14.41
C ARG A 156 3.43 0.44 -13.61
N SER A 157 3.56 1.63 -14.17
CA SER A 157 4.16 2.77 -13.51
C SER A 157 3.35 4.02 -13.88
N LEU A 158 2.98 4.81 -12.88
CA LEU A 158 2.23 6.05 -13.06
C LEU A 158 2.93 7.19 -12.34
N ASP A 159 2.90 8.37 -12.96
CA ASP A 159 3.52 9.58 -12.42
C ASP A 159 2.44 10.64 -12.20
N PHE A 160 2.32 11.14 -10.97
CA PHE A 160 1.34 12.16 -10.60
C PHE A 160 1.99 13.50 -10.27
N GLY A 161 3.28 13.67 -10.54
CA GLY A 161 4.00 14.89 -10.23
C GLY A 161 4.55 14.92 -8.80
N HIS A 162 3.69 14.85 -7.79
CA HIS A 162 4.11 14.79 -6.38
C HIS A 162 4.27 13.36 -5.87
N HIS A 163 3.61 12.40 -6.52
CA HIS A 163 3.66 10.97 -6.18
C HIS A 163 3.88 10.14 -7.44
N TYR A 164 4.24 8.91 -7.23
CA TYR A 164 4.27 7.88 -8.27
C TYR A 164 3.55 6.64 -7.75
N ALA A 165 3.14 5.78 -8.66
CA ALA A 165 2.59 4.48 -8.32
C ALA A 165 3.26 3.39 -9.14
N LEU A 166 3.52 2.26 -8.49
CA LEU A 166 4.14 1.11 -9.12
C LEU A 166 3.29 -0.14 -8.85
N LEU A 167 3.10 -0.95 -9.87
CA LEU A 167 2.50 -2.27 -9.73
C LEU A 167 3.57 -3.30 -10.08
N LEU A 168 3.91 -4.14 -9.11
CA LEU A 168 4.97 -5.13 -9.21
C LEU A 168 4.36 -6.53 -9.09
N ARG A 169 4.83 -7.48 -9.89
CA ARG A 169 4.38 -8.87 -9.82
C ARG A 169 5.54 -9.75 -9.34
N LYS A 170 5.26 -10.58 -8.34
CA LYS A 170 6.25 -11.48 -7.79
C LYS A 170 6.57 -12.58 -8.81
N THR A 171 7.84 -12.66 -9.22
CA THR A 171 8.29 -13.63 -10.23
C THR A 171 9.13 -14.75 -9.64
N LYS A 172 9.68 -14.54 -8.45
CA LYS A 172 10.47 -15.55 -7.75
C LYS A 172 9.78 -15.88 -6.45
N GLY A 173 9.44 -17.11 -6.28
CA GLY A 173 8.71 -17.50 -5.11
C GLY A 173 9.31 -18.54 -4.30
#